data_1afd5634a08bd0451d65f1c53fde4559
#
_entry.id   1afd5634a08bd0451d65f1c53fde4559
#
_cell.length_a   1.000
_cell.length_b   1.000
_cell.length_c   1.000
_cell.angle_alpha   90.00
_cell.angle_beta   90.00
_cell.angle_gamma   90.00
#
_symmetry.space_group_name_H-M   'P 1'
#
loop_
_entity.id
_entity.type
_entity.pdbx_description
1 polymer ?
#
loop_
_entity_poly.entity_id
_entity_poly.type
_entity_poly.pdbx_seq_one_letter_code
_entity_poly.pdbx_strand_id
1 'polypeptide(L)'
;ANRNQTHTCAGLHDLESHFIGKQSQVRETFDAVVSALNKLGPVEVLPEKTRIAFHVRMSFAQVTPRRSWLDGHVVLARRIENPRFRSIQTFSPRNHLHVFRLEKPSDVDAEFKSWLAEAYAVGEQKHLDRR
;
A
#
# COMPACT_ATOMS: atom_id res chain seq x y z
N ALA A 1 4.05 2.17 23.92
CA ALA A 1 4.60 2.31 23.44
C ALA A 1 4.78 2.37 23.37
N ASN A 2 4.71 2.43 23.16
CA ASN A 2 5.23 2.69 22.65
C ASN A 2 5.47 2.88 22.43
N ARG A 3 5.18 3.10 22.39
CA ARG A 3 5.67 3.53 21.82
C ARG A 3 5.90 3.79 21.40
N ASN A 4 5.73 3.91 21.26
CA ASN A 4 6.10 4.41 20.52
C ASN A 4 5.95 4.82 20.27
N GLN A 5 5.56 5.13 20.30
CA GLN A 5 5.74 5.76 19.78
C GLN A 5 6.00 6.38 19.61
N THR A 6 5.96 6.55 19.64
CA THR A 6 6.51 7.25 19.31
C THR A 6 6.88 7.91 19.13
N HIS A 7 7.14 8.15 18.94
CA HIS A 7 7.73 9.00 18.60
C HIS A 7 7.77 9.44 17.66
N THR A 8 7.39 9.77 17.93
CA THR A 8 7.28 9.82 16.51
C THR A 8 8.43 10.40 15.77
N CYS A 9 8.81 9.86 14.73
CA CYS A 9 9.86 10.38 13.90
C CYS A 9 9.41 11.62 13.14
N ALA A 10 10.32 12.53 12.83
CA ALA A 10 10.05 13.69 12.02
C ALA A 10 9.48 13.25 10.66
N GLY A 11 8.45 13.92 10.20
CA GLY A 11 7.81 13.64 8.92
C GLY A 11 6.69 12.62 8.98
N LEU A 12 6.55 11.88 10.07
CA LEU A 12 5.46 10.94 10.22
C LEU A 12 4.27 11.63 10.87
N HIS A 13 3.09 11.20 10.53
CA HIS A 13 1.83 11.73 11.04
C HIS A 13 1.05 10.61 11.69
N ASP A 14 0.08 10.99 12.53
CA ASP A 14 -0.78 10.02 13.19
C ASP A 14 -1.61 9.29 12.14
N LEU A 15 -1.57 7.96 12.19
CA LEU A 15 -2.32 7.13 11.26
C LEU A 15 -3.82 7.46 11.33
N GLU A 16 -4.35 7.63 12.54
CA GLU A 16 -5.78 7.86 12.72
C GLU A 16 -6.25 9.16 12.07
N SER A 17 -5.37 10.16 11.99
CA SER A 17 -5.75 11.44 11.40
C SER A 17 -6.11 11.31 9.92
N HIS A 18 -5.60 10.29 9.24
CA HIS A 18 -5.91 10.06 7.83
C HIS A 18 -7.37 9.64 7.61
N PHE A 19 -8.06 9.21 8.67
CA PHE A 19 -9.42 8.69 8.55
C PHE A 19 -10.47 9.62 9.13
N ILE A 20 -10.05 10.76 9.69
CA ILE A 20 -10.98 11.75 10.21
C ILE A 20 -11.83 12.29 9.07
N GLY A 21 -13.16 12.29 9.26
CA GLY A 21 -14.08 12.77 8.23
C GLY A 21 -14.29 11.81 7.06
N LYS A 22 -13.73 10.61 7.13
CA LYS A 22 -13.92 9.59 6.09
C LYS A 22 -15.02 8.62 6.50
N GLN A 23 -15.65 7.99 5.52
CA GLN A 23 -16.64 6.96 5.80
C GLN A 23 -15.93 5.75 6.43
N SER A 24 -16.65 5.04 7.31
CA SER A 24 -16.05 3.94 8.07
C SER A 24 -15.52 2.83 7.16
N GLN A 25 -16.15 2.62 6.01
CA GLN A 25 -15.69 1.56 5.11
C GLN A 25 -14.30 1.87 4.51
N VAL A 26 -13.88 3.14 4.49
CA VAL A 26 -12.53 3.47 4.04
C VAL A 26 -11.50 2.88 5.01
N ARG A 27 -11.74 3.02 6.32
CA ARG A 27 -10.87 2.41 7.32
C ARG A 27 -10.92 0.90 7.23
N GLU A 28 -12.10 0.33 7.05
CA GLU A 28 -12.24 -1.12 6.93
C GLU A 28 -11.47 -1.64 5.71
N THR A 29 -11.51 -0.91 4.60
CA THR A 29 -10.77 -1.28 3.41
C THR A 29 -9.26 -1.22 3.68
N PHE A 30 -8.81 -0.16 4.34
CA PHE A 30 -7.41 -0.03 4.73
C PHE A 30 -6.99 -1.20 5.62
N ASP A 31 -7.82 -1.55 6.61
CA ASP A 31 -7.50 -2.65 7.51
C ASP A 31 -7.40 -3.97 6.76
N ALA A 32 -8.22 -4.16 5.71
CA ALA A 32 -8.13 -5.37 4.89
C ALA A 32 -6.80 -5.43 4.12
N VAL A 33 -6.31 -4.29 3.64
CA VAL A 33 -5.01 -4.23 2.98
C VAL A 33 -3.90 -4.59 3.97
N VAL A 34 -3.92 -3.99 5.16
CA VAL A 34 -2.91 -4.25 6.18
C VAL A 34 -2.94 -5.72 6.59
N SER A 35 -4.13 -6.29 6.78
CA SER A 35 -4.25 -7.70 7.14
C SER A 35 -3.63 -8.60 6.08
N ALA A 36 -3.89 -8.30 4.80
CA ALA A 36 -3.32 -9.07 3.72
C ALA A 36 -1.79 -8.97 3.69
N LEU A 37 -1.26 -7.77 3.92
CA LEU A 37 0.18 -7.56 3.94
C LEU A 37 0.85 -8.27 5.12
N ASN A 38 0.20 -8.24 6.28
CA ASN A 38 0.76 -8.89 7.47
C ASN A 38 0.88 -10.40 7.32
N LYS A 39 0.08 -10.99 6.44
CA LYS A 39 0.18 -12.42 6.16
C LYS A 39 1.38 -12.76 5.30
N LEU A 40 1.94 -11.78 4.61
CA LEU A 40 3.11 -11.97 3.77
C LEU A 40 4.41 -11.88 4.57
N GLY A 41 4.42 -11.09 5.64
CA GLY A 41 5.58 -10.92 6.49
C GLY A 41 5.59 -9.54 7.13
N PRO A 42 6.71 -9.16 7.77
CA PRO A 42 6.81 -7.85 8.41
C PRO A 42 6.69 -6.73 7.39
N VAL A 43 5.94 -5.70 7.76
CA VAL A 43 5.78 -4.50 6.92
C VAL A 43 5.70 -3.29 7.84
N GLU A 44 6.38 -2.20 7.46
CA GLU A 44 6.26 -0.93 8.15
C GLU A 44 5.15 -0.11 7.52
N VAL A 45 4.29 0.42 8.36
CA VAL A 45 3.21 1.32 7.94
C VAL A 45 3.66 2.73 8.30
N LEU A 46 3.88 3.57 7.30
CA LEU A 46 4.45 4.90 7.48
C LEU A 46 3.41 5.96 7.13
N PRO A 47 2.66 6.47 8.11
CA PRO A 47 1.70 7.55 7.84
C PRO A 47 2.46 8.84 7.58
N GLU A 48 2.24 9.39 6.39
CA GLU A 48 2.84 10.66 5.97
C GLU A 48 1.76 11.72 5.95
N LYS A 49 2.08 12.91 5.46
CA LYS A 49 1.16 14.03 5.53
C LYS A 49 -0.17 13.76 4.81
N THR A 50 -0.11 13.23 3.59
CA THR A 50 -1.32 13.03 2.77
C THR A 50 -1.56 11.58 2.38
N ARG A 51 -0.65 10.68 2.73
CA ARG A 51 -0.74 9.29 2.29
C ARG A 51 -0.08 8.38 3.32
N ILE A 52 -0.31 7.09 3.16
CA ILE A 52 0.25 6.07 4.05
C ILE A 52 1.07 5.14 3.18
N ALA A 53 2.37 5.03 3.48
CA ALA A 53 3.27 4.19 2.71
C ALA A 53 3.48 2.85 3.40
N PHE A 54 3.70 1.82 2.61
CA PHE A 54 4.07 0.49 3.09
C PHE A 54 5.49 0.19 2.65
N HIS A 55 6.30 -0.25 3.59
CA HIS A 55 7.74 -0.33 3.41
C HIS A 55 8.28 -1.65 3.99
N VAL A 56 9.23 -2.26 3.30
CA VAL A 56 10.01 -3.38 3.82
C VAL A 56 11.47 -2.97 3.75
N ARG A 57 12.15 -3.16 2.63
CA ARG A 57 13.47 -2.58 2.40
C ARG A 57 13.34 -1.31 1.57
N MET A 58 12.25 -1.19 0.84
CA MET A 58 11.88 0.02 0.13
C MET A 58 10.36 0.14 0.15
N SER A 59 9.85 1.33 -0.10
CA SER A 59 8.41 1.53 -0.22
C SER A 59 7.92 0.87 -1.49
N PHE A 60 6.89 0.03 -1.37
CA PHE A 60 6.37 -0.73 -2.51
C PHE A 60 4.90 -0.45 -2.77
N ALA A 61 4.25 0.29 -1.88
CA ALA A 61 2.83 0.61 -2.01
C ALA A 61 2.53 1.84 -1.19
N GLN A 62 1.51 2.58 -1.62
CA GLN A 62 1.00 3.73 -0.87
C GLN A 62 -0.50 3.78 -1.06
N VAL A 63 -1.20 4.29 -0.04
CA VAL A 63 -2.64 4.51 -0.13
C VAL A 63 -2.96 5.91 0.40
N THR A 64 -3.99 6.52 -0.17
CA THR A 64 -4.48 7.81 0.25
C THR A 64 -5.96 7.67 0.56
N PRO A 65 -6.35 7.73 1.84
CA PRO A 65 -7.77 7.66 2.18
C PRO A 65 -8.51 8.87 1.64
N ARG A 66 -9.58 8.61 0.89
CA ARG A 66 -10.52 9.62 0.43
C ARG A 66 -11.77 9.51 1.27
N ARG A 67 -12.73 10.40 1.02
CA ARG A 67 -13.94 10.41 1.83
C ARG A 67 -14.70 9.09 1.78
N SER A 68 -14.80 8.49 0.58
CA SER A 68 -15.63 7.30 0.35
C SER A 68 -14.89 6.12 -0.23
N TRP A 69 -13.58 6.25 -0.49
CA TRP A 69 -12.78 5.16 -1.06
C TRP A 69 -11.32 5.34 -0.71
N LEU A 70 -10.52 4.35 -1.07
CA LEU A 70 -9.09 4.35 -0.84
C LEU A 70 -8.40 4.35 -2.20
N ASP A 71 -7.68 5.42 -2.51
CA ASP A 71 -6.83 5.47 -3.69
C ASP A 71 -5.45 4.96 -3.31
N GLY A 72 -4.71 4.42 -4.28
CA GLY A 72 -3.37 3.98 -3.99
C GLY A 72 -2.64 3.50 -5.21
N HIS A 73 -1.43 3.01 -4.97
CA HIS A 73 -0.65 2.36 -6.00
C HIS A 73 0.24 1.29 -5.40
N VAL A 74 0.65 0.36 -6.25
CA VAL A 74 1.64 -0.66 -5.92
C VAL A 74 2.72 -0.64 -6.99
N VAL A 75 3.96 -0.97 -6.59
CA VAL A 75 5.07 -1.09 -7.52
C VAL A 75 5.25 -2.58 -7.81
N LEU A 76 5.17 -2.93 -9.09
CA LEU A 76 5.31 -4.32 -9.52
C LEU A 76 6.52 -4.45 -10.44
N ALA A 77 7.10 -5.64 -10.48
CA ALA A 77 8.28 -5.91 -11.30
C ALA A 77 7.93 -6.09 -12.77
N ARG A 78 6.64 -6.19 -13.09
CA ARG A 78 6.15 -6.34 -14.44
C ARG A 78 4.93 -5.47 -14.64
N ARG A 79 4.64 -5.16 -15.89
CA ARG A 79 3.47 -4.36 -16.24
C ARG A 79 2.26 -5.29 -16.40
N ILE A 80 1.20 -5.02 -15.65
CA ILE A 80 -0.02 -5.82 -15.69
C ILE A 80 -1.14 -4.97 -16.26
N GLU A 81 -1.60 -5.31 -17.48
CA GLU A 81 -2.72 -4.63 -18.09
C GLU A 81 -4.02 -5.21 -17.53
N ASN A 82 -4.71 -4.43 -16.74
CA ASN A 82 -5.95 -4.87 -16.07
C ASN A 82 -6.85 -3.66 -15.86
N PRO A 83 -8.16 -3.78 -16.12
CA PRO A 83 -9.07 -2.64 -15.95
C PRO A 83 -9.09 -2.06 -14.53
N ARG A 84 -8.69 -2.83 -13.53
CA ARG A 84 -8.64 -2.34 -12.15
C ARG A 84 -7.53 -1.31 -11.94
N PHE A 85 -6.53 -1.28 -12.82
CA PHE A 85 -5.47 -0.29 -12.74
C PHE A 85 -5.86 0.92 -13.59
N ARG A 86 -5.96 2.06 -12.95
CA ARG A 86 -6.40 3.30 -13.59
C ARG A 86 -5.29 3.92 -14.44
N SER A 87 -4.04 3.68 -14.06
CA SER A 87 -2.89 4.08 -14.88
C SER A 87 -1.68 3.27 -14.44
N ILE A 88 -0.69 3.21 -15.32
CA ILE A 88 0.56 2.51 -15.04
C ILE A 88 1.69 3.42 -15.49
N GLN A 89 2.66 3.66 -14.59
CA GLN A 89 3.85 4.45 -14.90
C GLN A 89 5.07 3.54 -14.78
N THR A 90 5.89 3.53 -15.81
CA THR A 90 7.09 2.71 -15.83
C THR A 90 8.29 3.59 -15.52
N PHE A 91 8.99 3.29 -14.42
CA PHE A 91 10.20 4.01 -14.02
C PHE A 91 11.46 3.32 -14.48
N SER A 92 11.41 2.00 -14.62
CA SER A 92 12.53 1.20 -15.10
C SER A 92 11.97 -0.14 -15.57
N PRO A 93 12.80 -1.00 -16.20
CA PRO A 93 12.29 -2.28 -16.71
C PRO A 93 11.62 -3.17 -15.65
N ARG A 94 11.93 -2.97 -14.38
CA ARG A 94 11.39 -3.81 -13.31
C ARG A 94 10.63 -3.04 -12.25
N ASN A 95 10.25 -1.79 -12.53
CA ASN A 95 9.53 -0.97 -11.56
C ASN A 95 8.40 -0.25 -12.27
N HIS A 96 7.20 -0.80 -12.13
CA HIS A 96 5.98 -0.29 -12.77
C HIS A 96 4.98 0.07 -11.68
N LEU A 97 4.63 1.34 -11.61
CA LEU A 97 3.70 1.84 -10.61
C LEU A 97 2.28 1.70 -11.16
N HIS A 98 1.46 0.92 -10.46
CA HIS A 98 0.09 0.61 -10.87
C HIS A 98 -0.88 1.31 -9.93
N VAL A 99 -1.66 2.24 -10.46
CA VAL A 99 -2.61 3.03 -9.67
C VAL A 99 -3.96 2.33 -9.63
N PHE A 100 -4.55 2.24 -8.43
CA PHE A 100 -5.82 1.54 -8.23
C PHE A 100 -6.72 2.35 -7.30
N ARG A 101 -7.98 1.92 -7.23
CA ARG A 101 -8.96 2.45 -6.29
C ARG A 101 -9.70 1.28 -5.65
N LEU A 102 -9.83 1.31 -4.33
CA LEU A 102 -10.58 0.32 -3.58
C LEU A 102 -11.77 1.03 -2.93
N GLU A 103 -12.97 0.53 -3.15
CA GLU A 103 -14.18 1.18 -2.65
C GLU A 103 -14.75 0.51 -1.40
N LYS A 104 -14.41 -0.76 -1.18
CA LYS A 104 -14.93 -1.53 -0.05
C LYS A 104 -13.94 -2.64 0.29
N PRO A 105 -14.07 -3.22 1.50
CA PRO A 105 -13.10 -4.26 1.91
C PRO A 105 -13.07 -5.47 0.98
N SER A 106 -14.20 -5.83 0.37
CA SER A 106 -14.23 -6.98 -0.53
C SER A 106 -13.48 -6.75 -1.83
N ASP A 107 -13.07 -5.50 -2.12
CA ASP A 107 -12.19 -5.23 -3.26
C ASP A 107 -10.78 -5.75 -3.01
N VAL A 108 -10.43 -6.02 -1.74
CA VAL A 108 -9.17 -6.69 -1.39
C VAL A 108 -9.42 -8.19 -1.53
N ASP A 109 -9.61 -8.62 -2.76
CA ASP A 109 -9.94 -10.00 -3.10
C ASP A 109 -8.68 -10.80 -3.44
N ALA A 110 -8.85 -12.04 -3.89
CA ALA A 110 -7.72 -12.92 -4.18
C ALA A 110 -6.81 -12.34 -5.26
N GLU A 111 -7.40 -11.72 -6.29
CA GLU A 111 -6.60 -11.10 -7.34
C GLU A 111 -5.77 -9.94 -6.79
N PHE A 112 -6.41 -9.05 -6.02
CA PHE A 112 -5.69 -7.91 -5.45
C PHE A 112 -4.60 -8.38 -4.49
N LYS A 113 -4.88 -9.41 -3.70
CA LYS A 113 -3.90 -9.97 -2.77
C LYS A 113 -2.69 -10.56 -3.51
N SER A 114 -2.91 -11.13 -4.70
CA SER A 114 -1.80 -11.63 -5.49
C SER A 114 -0.89 -10.49 -5.95
N TRP A 115 -1.48 -9.34 -6.28
CA TRP A 115 -0.68 -8.17 -6.64
C TRP A 115 0.06 -7.61 -5.44
N LEU A 116 -0.57 -7.61 -4.26
CA LEU A 116 0.11 -7.20 -3.03
C LEU A 116 1.33 -8.08 -2.75
N ALA A 117 1.21 -9.38 -3.00
CA ALA A 117 2.33 -10.30 -2.80
C ALA A 117 3.47 -9.99 -3.77
N GLU A 118 3.16 -9.67 -5.03
CA GLU A 118 4.18 -9.26 -5.99
C GLU A 118 4.85 -7.95 -5.56
N ALA A 119 4.03 -6.98 -5.10
CA ALA A 119 4.56 -5.70 -4.65
C ALA A 119 5.43 -5.87 -3.40
N TYR A 120 5.02 -6.75 -2.49
CA TYR A 120 5.81 -7.03 -1.30
C TYR A 120 7.20 -7.57 -1.67
N ALA A 121 7.25 -8.45 -2.66
CA ALA A 121 8.53 -8.97 -3.15
C ALA A 121 9.40 -7.86 -3.73
N VAL A 122 8.79 -6.88 -4.40
CA VAL A 122 9.53 -5.70 -4.85
C VAL A 122 10.06 -4.92 -3.64
N GLY A 123 9.22 -4.75 -2.60
CA GLY A 123 9.63 -4.08 -1.36
C GLY A 123 10.81 -4.76 -0.69
N GLU A 124 10.90 -6.09 -0.80
CA GLU A 124 12.04 -6.87 -0.30
C GLU A 124 13.22 -6.81 -1.26
N GLN A 125 13.03 -6.23 -2.44
CA GLN A 125 14.03 -6.15 -3.51
C GLN A 125 14.40 -7.52 -4.08
N LYS A 126 13.52 -8.49 -3.93
CA LYS A 126 13.76 -9.83 -4.48
C LYS A 126 13.77 -9.82 -6.01
N HIS A 127 13.04 -8.88 -6.62
CA HIS A 127 13.01 -8.76 -8.08
C HIS A 127 14.37 -8.35 -8.66
N LEU A 128 15.31 -7.92 -7.80
CA LEU A 128 16.65 -7.55 -8.22
C LEU A 128 17.65 -8.69 -8.02
N ASP A 129 17.24 -9.77 -7.37
CA ASP A 129 18.12 -10.92 -7.15
C ASP A 129 18.35 -11.66 -8.46
N ARG A 130 19.56 -12.15 -8.61
CA ARG A 130 20.00 -12.79 -9.84
C ARG A 130 20.58 -14.16 -9.61
N ARG A 131 20.08 -14.84 -8.62
CA ARG A 131 20.65 -16.15 -8.27
C ARG A 131 20.03 -17.24 -9.06
#